data_37f4e55edb4535431578016cdb4ba5c0
#
_entry.id   37f4e55edb4535431578016cdb4ba5c0
#
_cell.length_a   1.000
_cell.length_b   1.000
_cell.length_c   1.000
_cell.angle_alpha   90.00
_cell.angle_beta   90.00
_cell.angle_gamma   90.00
#
_symmetry.space_group_name_H-M   'P 1'
#
loop_
_entity.id
_entity.type
_entity.pdbx_description
1 polymer ?
#
loop_
_entity_poly.entity_id
_entity_poly.type
_entity_poly.pdbx_seq_one_letter_code
_entity_poly.pdbx_strand_id
1 'polypeptide(L)'
;DRIVDFTALDVRYDNMIALIAEGPQALAHLAERVKAAPDTAWTPLANVRLCAPLMPSTVLCTGSNYHAHNAEKANTPLSGREPEFFLKMSDCVIGPEDGIVHDPVVTLKLDLETELAVIIGTPGRHIPVDRALDHVFGYTVANDVTARDRQVRQTAESFTWYELGRGKAFDTSLPLGPVILTKDEVPDPQALTLRTRINGELRQQANT
;
A
#
# COMPACT_ATOMS: atom_id res chain seq x y z
N ASP A 1 17.86 -3.50 -15.21
CA ASP A 1 17.28 -3.43 -13.85
C ASP A 1 18.32 -3.90 -12.84
N ARG A 2 18.84 -2.96 -12.02
CA ARG A 2 19.86 -3.19 -10.99
C ARG A 2 19.49 -2.41 -9.73
N ILE A 3 19.96 -2.87 -8.59
CA ILE A 3 19.84 -2.18 -7.31
C ILE A 3 21.21 -1.91 -6.72
N VAL A 4 21.30 -0.96 -5.83
CA VAL A 4 22.48 -0.71 -4.99
C VAL A 4 22.06 -0.71 -3.53
N ASP A 5 22.83 -1.44 -2.71
CA ASP A 5 22.61 -1.48 -1.28
C ASP A 5 23.16 -0.21 -0.60
N PHE A 6 22.50 0.28 0.43
CA PHE A 6 22.92 1.47 1.16
C PHE A 6 24.30 1.30 1.80
N THR A 7 24.66 0.10 2.21
CA THR A 7 25.99 -0.18 2.78
C THR A 7 27.09 0.00 1.74
N ALA A 8 26.83 -0.32 0.47
CA ALA A 8 27.76 -0.07 -0.63
C ALA A 8 27.93 1.42 -0.95
N LEU A 9 26.98 2.27 -0.50
CA LEU A 9 27.02 3.72 -0.64
C LEU A 9 27.61 4.44 0.58
N ASP A 10 28.02 3.68 1.61
CA ASP A 10 28.42 4.23 2.92
C ASP A 10 27.28 5.08 3.55
N VAL A 11 26.03 4.61 3.36
CA VAL A 11 24.83 5.19 3.93
C VAL A 11 24.21 4.16 4.87
N ARG A 12 23.82 4.59 6.06
CA ARG A 12 23.26 3.69 7.07
C ARG A 12 21.97 4.24 7.63
N TYR A 13 20.93 3.45 7.47
CA TYR A 13 19.64 3.63 8.13
C TYR A 13 19.18 2.29 8.71
N ASP A 14 18.64 2.31 9.89
CA ASP A 14 18.14 1.08 10.54
C ASP A 14 16.99 0.46 9.76
N ASN A 15 16.20 1.30 9.10
CA ASN A 15 15.09 0.88 8.26
C ASN A 15 14.61 2.06 7.37
N MET A 16 13.68 1.79 6.48
CA MET A 16 13.10 2.79 5.56
C MET A 16 12.39 3.93 6.31
N ILE A 17 11.77 3.65 7.47
CA ILE A 17 11.09 4.68 8.25
C ILE A 17 12.09 5.72 8.77
N ALA A 18 13.28 5.29 9.20
CA ALA A 18 14.34 6.21 9.63
C ALA A 18 14.79 7.14 8.49
N LEU A 19 14.96 6.61 7.28
CA LEU A 19 15.25 7.43 6.09
C LEU A 19 14.13 8.44 5.80
N ILE A 20 12.89 7.99 5.82
CA ILE A 20 11.72 8.84 5.57
C ILE A 20 11.63 9.98 6.59
N ALA A 21 11.91 9.70 7.85
CA ALA A 21 11.84 10.66 8.94
C ALA A 21 12.89 11.80 8.84
N GLU A 22 14.02 11.55 8.17
CA GLU A 22 15.02 12.60 7.91
C GLU A 22 14.61 13.56 6.78
N GLY A 23 13.63 13.16 5.97
CA GLY A 23 12.99 14.02 4.98
C GLY A 23 13.78 14.27 3.69
N PRO A 24 13.44 15.34 2.94
CA PRO A 24 13.95 15.55 1.58
C PRO A 24 15.47 15.71 1.46
N GLN A 25 16.14 16.19 2.51
CA GLN A 25 17.60 16.39 2.49
C GLN A 25 18.32 15.02 2.46
N ALA A 26 17.81 14.03 3.20
CA ALA A 26 18.35 12.68 3.17
C ALA A 26 18.18 12.03 1.79
N LEU A 27 17.04 12.23 1.13
CA LEU A 27 16.82 11.77 -0.24
C LEU A 27 17.79 12.41 -1.23
N ALA A 28 18.00 13.73 -1.14
CA ALA A 28 18.94 14.43 -2.02
C ALA A 28 20.38 13.90 -1.82
N HIS A 29 20.80 13.71 -0.56
CA HIS A 29 22.09 13.13 -0.26
C HIS A 29 22.21 11.70 -0.81
N LEU A 30 21.20 10.86 -0.61
CA LEU A 30 21.17 9.50 -1.14
C LEU A 30 21.24 9.50 -2.67
N ALA A 31 20.52 10.37 -3.35
CA ALA A 31 20.55 10.47 -4.80
C ALA A 31 21.97 10.79 -5.34
N GLU A 32 22.71 11.69 -4.68
CA GLU A 32 24.10 11.97 -5.06
C GLU A 32 25.02 10.76 -4.82
N ARG A 33 24.83 10.02 -3.73
CA ARG A 33 25.58 8.80 -3.47
C ARG A 33 25.28 7.72 -4.50
N VAL A 34 24.01 7.55 -4.90
CA VAL A 34 23.60 6.61 -5.95
C VAL A 34 24.23 6.96 -7.30
N LYS A 35 24.23 8.25 -7.68
CA LYS A 35 24.88 8.71 -8.92
C LYS A 35 26.39 8.45 -8.95
N ALA A 36 27.05 8.57 -7.80
CA ALA A 36 28.48 8.36 -7.65
C ALA A 36 28.87 6.88 -7.47
N ALA A 37 27.91 5.98 -7.36
CA ALA A 37 28.14 4.56 -7.10
C ALA A 37 28.93 3.90 -8.26
N PRO A 38 30.03 3.19 -7.98
CA PRO A 38 30.75 2.46 -9.01
C PRO A 38 29.92 1.28 -9.53
N ASP A 39 30.18 0.85 -10.76
CA ASP A 39 29.45 -0.28 -11.36
C ASP A 39 29.50 -1.56 -10.51
N THR A 40 30.56 -1.76 -9.76
CA THR A 40 30.74 -2.90 -8.85
C THR A 40 29.82 -2.91 -7.64
N ALA A 41 29.20 -1.77 -7.32
CA ALA A 41 28.23 -1.64 -6.22
C ALA A 41 26.80 -2.09 -6.61
N TRP A 42 26.56 -2.31 -7.91
CA TRP A 42 25.24 -2.63 -8.43
C TRP A 42 25.00 -4.13 -8.54
N THR A 43 23.88 -4.59 -8.04
CA THR A 43 23.44 -5.98 -8.13
C THR A 43 22.25 -6.09 -9.10
N PRO A 44 22.23 -7.06 -10.03
CA PRO A 44 21.05 -7.31 -10.85
C PRO A 44 19.83 -7.58 -9.98
N LEU A 45 18.70 -6.98 -10.32
CA LEU A 45 17.42 -7.14 -9.60
C LEU A 45 17.02 -8.62 -9.51
N ALA A 46 17.29 -9.41 -10.55
CA ALA A 46 17.01 -10.84 -10.57
C ALA A 46 17.78 -11.67 -9.52
N ASN A 47 18.81 -11.11 -8.92
CA ASN A 47 19.66 -11.79 -7.92
C ASN A 47 19.28 -11.43 -6.47
N VAL A 48 18.18 -10.69 -6.27
CA VAL A 48 17.73 -10.27 -4.95
C VAL A 48 16.28 -10.64 -4.74
N ARG A 49 15.90 -10.86 -3.50
CA ARG A 49 14.50 -10.97 -3.07
C ARG A 49 14.07 -9.63 -2.50
N LEU A 50 13.02 -9.05 -3.07
CA LEU A 50 12.42 -7.84 -2.51
C LEU A 50 11.52 -8.21 -1.34
N CYS A 51 11.69 -7.51 -0.23
CA CYS A 51 10.78 -7.53 0.90
C CYS A 51 9.78 -6.36 0.77
N ALA A 52 8.84 -6.27 1.70
CA ALA A 52 8.02 -5.05 1.82
C ALA A 52 8.95 -3.83 1.97
N PRO A 53 8.71 -2.75 1.22
CA PRO A 53 9.63 -1.60 1.20
C PRO A 53 9.70 -0.85 2.54
N LEU A 54 8.69 -1.02 3.39
CA LEU A 54 8.68 -0.54 4.78
C LEU A 54 7.74 -1.40 5.62
N MET A 55 7.96 -1.39 6.94
CA MET A 55 7.05 -1.97 7.94
C MET A 55 6.37 -0.81 8.68
N PRO A 56 5.16 -0.40 8.25
CA PRO A 56 4.48 0.76 8.84
C PRO A 56 4.01 0.48 10.26
N SER A 57 4.05 1.48 11.13
CA SER A 57 3.47 1.39 12.48
C SER A 57 1.93 1.42 12.46
N THR A 58 1.36 2.06 11.46
CA THR A 58 -0.08 2.22 11.28
C THR A 58 -0.43 2.15 9.80
N VAL A 59 -1.43 1.35 9.48
CA VAL A 59 -2.02 1.29 8.13
C VAL A 59 -3.46 1.71 8.24
N LEU A 60 -3.76 2.89 7.70
CA LEU A 60 -5.12 3.42 7.60
C LEU A 60 -5.61 3.22 6.17
N CYS A 61 -6.64 2.43 6.01
CA CYS A 61 -7.27 2.16 4.73
C CYS A 61 -8.56 2.96 4.58
N THR A 62 -8.91 3.29 3.34
CA THR A 62 -10.16 3.98 3.02
C THR A 62 -11.05 3.09 2.17
N GLY A 63 -12.27 2.85 2.63
CA GLY A 63 -13.27 2.09 1.88
C GLY A 63 -14.01 2.97 0.87
N SER A 64 -14.48 2.36 -0.23
CA SER A 64 -15.37 2.99 -1.22
C SER A 64 -14.86 4.32 -1.80
N ASN A 65 -13.55 4.46 -2.00
CA ASN A 65 -12.91 5.71 -2.41
C ASN A 65 -12.53 5.78 -3.91
N TYR A 66 -12.66 4.68 -4.65
CA TYR A 66 -12.48 4.67 -6.11
C TYR A 66 -13.80 4.90 -6.84
N HIS A 67 -13.81 5.80 -7.83
CA HIS A 67 -15.01 6.11 -8.59
C HIS A 67 -15.65 4.88 -9.27
N ALA A 68 -14.82 3.99 -9.85
CA ALA A 68 -15.29 2.75 -10.47
C ALA A 68 -16.00 1.86 -9.45
N HIS A 69 -15.43 1.69 -8.24
CA HIS A 69 -16.04 0.91 -7.18
C HIS A 69 -17.36 1.52 -6.67
N ASN A 70 -17.42 2.85 -6.56
CA ASN A 70 -18.64 3.53 -6.17
C ASN A 70 -19.77 3.40 -7.22
N ALA A 71 -19.40 3.35 -8.50
CA ALA A 71 -20.38 3.13 -9.59
C ALA A 71 -21.04 1.75 -9.50
N GLU A 72 -20.33 0.72 -9.01
CA GLU A 72 -20.88 -0.62 -8.77
C GLU A 72 -21.92 -0.63 -7.61
N LYS A 73 -21.80 0.34 -6.69
CA LYS A 73 -22.63 0.49 -5.49
C LYS A 73 -23.75 1.53 -5.66
N ALA A 74 -24.25 1.75 -6.88
CA ALA A 74 -25.20 2.83 -7.22
C ALA A 74 -26.45 2.95 -6.31
N ASN A 75 -26.79 1.88 -5.58
CA ASN A 75 -27.92 1.83 -4.65
C ASN A 75 -27.52 2.02 -3.17
N THR A 76 -26.27 2.37 -2.87
CA THR A 76 -25.81 2.58 -1.50
C THR A 76 -25.73 4.09 -1.22
N PRO A 77 -26.67 4.70 -0.47
CA PRO A 77 -26.85 6.16 -0.41
C PRO A 77 -25.66 6.94 0.14
N LEU A 78 -24.80 6.32 0.94
CA LEU A 78 -23.67 6.97 1.62
C LEU A 78 -22.32 6.61 1.02
N SER A 79 -22.24 5.63 0.11
CA SER A 79 -20.99 5.20 -0.47
C SER A 79 -20.29 6.35 -1.23
N GLY A 80 -19.06 6.64 -0.88
CA GLY A 80 -18.24 7.69 -1.50
C GLY A 80 -18.62 9.14 -1.13
N ARG A 81 -19.56 9.36 -0.20
CA ARG A 81 -19.89 10.71 0.31
C ARG A 81 -18.98 11.15 1.43
N GLU A 82 -18.64 10.24 2.31
CA GLU A 82 -17.68 10.45 3.40
C GLU A 82 -16.66 9.33 3.37
N PRO A 83 -15.38 9.58 3.77
CA PRO A 83 -14.38 8.55 3.86
C PRO A 83 -14.76 7.49 4.90
N GLU A 84 -14.81 6.24 4.50
CA GLU A 84 -14.89 5.11 5.41
C GLU A 84 -13.47 4.67 5.76
N PHE A 85 -13.14 4.63 7.04
CA PHE A 85 -11.81 4.24 7.48
C PHE A 85 -11.82 2.90 8.20
N PHE A 86 -10.79 2.10 7.96
CA PHE A 86 -10.49 0.91 8.74
C PHE A 86 -8.97 0.75 8.86
N LEU A 87 -8.56 -0.11 9.78
CA LEU A 87 -7.14 -0.35 10.05
C LEU A 87 -6.74 -1.75 9.61
N LYS A 88 -5.53 -1.86 9.07
CA LYS A 88 -4.78 -3.11 9.05
C LYS A 88 -3.62 -3.01 10.04
N MET A 89 -3.21 -4.14 10.57
CA MET A 89 -2.11 -4.22 11.52
C MET A 89 -0.78 -4.34 10.76
N SER A 90 0.31 -3.91 11.38
CA SER A 90 1.65 -4.11 10.82
C SER A 90 1.95 -5.59 10.53
N ASP A 91 1.43 -6.49 11.35
CA ASP A 91 1.61 -7.94 11.21
C ASP A 91 0.93 -8.51 9.96
N CYS A 92 0.02 -7.76 9.33
CA CYS A 92 -0.59 -8.17 8.05
C CYS A 92 0.37 -7.99 6.87
N VAL A 93 1.43 -7.19 7.02
CA VAL A 93 2.32 -6.78 5.93
C VAL A 93 3.24 -7.92 5.52
N ILE A 94 3.27 -8.20 4.22
CA ILE A 94 4.21 -9.11 3.57
C ILE A 94 4.83 -8.44 2.34
N GLY A 95 5.92 -8.99 1.84
CA GLY A 95 6.59 -8.52 0.63
C GLY A 95 5.86 -8.93 -0.66
N PRO A 96 6.31 -8.39 -1.81
CA PRO A 96 5.64 -8.60 -3.10
C PRO A 96 5.68 -10.05 -3.59
N GLU A 97 6.67 -10.83 -3.19
CA GLU A 97 6.84 -12.25 -3.59
C GLU A 97 6.44 -13.23 -2.47
N ASP A 98 5.91 -12.73 -1.36
CA ASP A 98 5.48 -13.57 -0.27
C ASP A 98 4.10 -14.17 -0.53
N GLY A 99 3.86 -15.38 -0.01
CA GLY A 99 2.61 -16.08 -0.18
C GLY A 99 1.51 -15.55 0.73
N ILE A 100 0.35 -15.23 0.15
CA ILE A 100 -0.86 -14.95 0.92
C ILE A 100 -1.39 -16.27 1.47
N VAL A 101 -1.53 -16.37 2.78
CA VAL A 101 -2.03 -17.60 3.44
C VAL A 101 -3.56 -17.61 3.41
N HIS A 102 -4.12 -18.57 2.69
CA HIS A 102 -5.55 -18.86 2.76
C HIS A 102 -5.82 -19.93 3.81
N ASP A 103 -6.48 -19.53 4.89
CA ASP A 103 -6.98 -20.45 5.91
C ASP A 103 -8.49 -20.70 5.69
N PRO A 104 -8.90 -21.89 5.24
CA PRO A 104 -10.32 -22.20 4.99
C PRO A 104 -11.16 -22.27 6.27
N VAL A 105 -10.55 -22.34 7.46
CA VAL A 105 -11.26 -22.20 8.73
C VAL A 105 -11.66 -20.74 8.99
N VAL A 106 -10.82 -19.82 8.53
CA VAL A 106 -11.07 -18.37 8.68
C VAL A 106 -12.03 -17.86 7.61
N THR A 107 -11.81 -18.20 6.34
CA THR A 107 -12.64 -17.71 5.23
C THR A 107 -12.70 -18.70 4.08
N LEU A 108 -13.85 -18.75 3.43
CA LEU A 108 -14.05 -19.46 2.15
C LEU A 108 -14.13 -18.49 0.94
N LYS A 109 -14.00 -17.18 1.18
CA LYS A 109 -14.15 -16.13 0.17
C LYS A 109 -13.00 -15.13 0.27
N LEU A 110 -11.78 -15.63 0.09
CA LEU A 110 -10.58 -14.79 -0.02
C LEU A 110 -10.61 -14.07 -1.35
N ASP A 111 -10.39 -12.75 -1.34
CA ASP A 111 -10.42 -11.89 -2.52
C ASP A 111 -9.26 -10.90 -2.52
N LEU A 112 -8.95 -10.36 -3.69
CA LEU A 112 -7.84 -9.43 -3.92
C LEU A 112 -8.39 -8.03 -4.22
N GLU A 113 -7.73 -7.00 -3.69
CA GLU A 113 -8.02 -5.60 -3.95
C GLU A 113 -6.72 -4.83 -4.16
N THR A 114 -6.36 -4.60 -5.43
CA THR A 114 -5.17 -3.79 -5.74
C THR A 114 -5.47 -2.31 -5.51
N GLU A 115 -4.60 -1.66 -4.74
CA GLU A 115 -4.76 -0.30 -4.29
C GLU A 115 -3.48 0.53 -4.41
N LEU A 116 -3.63 1.84 -4.48
CA LEU A 116 -2.54 2.80 -4.30
C LEU A 116 -2.32 3.03 -2.79
N ALA A 117 -1.13 2.72 -2.31
CA ALA A 117 -0.71 3.07 -0.96
C ALA A 117 0.06 4.39 -0.96
N VAL A 118 -0.37 5.32 -0.12
CA VAL A 118 0.26 6.63 0.08
C VAL A 118 1.11 6.58 1.35
N ILE A 119 2.38 6.91 1.24
CA ILE A 119 3.31 6.90 2.37
C ILE A 119 3.46 8.32 2.89
N ILE A 120 3.02 8.54 4.12
CA ILE A 120 3.14 9.82 4.80
C ILE A 120 4.56 9.96 5.37
N GLY A 121 5.26 11.00 4.96
CA GLY A 121 6.63 11.28 5.40
C GLY A 121 6.72 12.40 6.44
N THR A 122 5.80 13.34 6.40
CA THR A 122 5.81 14.48 7.34
C THR A 122 4.57 14.42 8.22
N PRO A 123 4.72 14.36 9.55
CA PRO A 123 3.57 14.38 10.44
C PRO A 123 2.84 15.73 10.37
N GLY A 124 1.53 15.72 10.65
CA GLY A 124 0.73 16.95 10.66
C GLY A 124 -0.62 16.78 11.33
N ARG A 125 -1.26 17.90 11.63
CA ARG A 125 -2.61 17.99 12.17
C ARG A 125 -3.31 19.21 11.59
N HIS A 126 -4.60 19.11 11.32
CA HIS A 126 -5.41 20.18 10.72
C HIS A 126 -4.82 20.71 9.41
N ILE A 127 -4.33 19.79 8.58
CA ILE A 127 -3.67 20.11 7.32
C ILE A 127 -4.74 20.61 6.33
N PRO A 128 -4.59 21.80 5.75
CA PRO A 128 -5.45 22.26 4.66
C PRO A 128 -5.36 21.32 3.46
N VAL A 129 -6.46 21.17 2.72
CA VAL A 129 -6.55 20.25 1.57
C VAL A 129 -5.48 20.54 0.51
N ASP A 130 -5.24 21.81 0.21
CA ASP A 130 -4.23 22.28 -0.75
C ASP A 130 -2.78 22.02 -0.30
N ARG A 131 -2.57 21.65 0.96
CA ARG A 131 -1.27 21.30 1.53
C ARG A 131 -1.12 19.81 1.84
N ALA A 132 -2.15 19.00 1.60
CA ALA A 132 -2.14 17.59 1.96
C ALA A 132 -0.99 16.82 1.30
N LEU A 133 -0.72 17.06 0.02
CA LEU A 133 0.36 16.39 -0.73
C LEU A 133 1.76 16.79 -0.26
N ASP A 134 1.93 17.88 0.49
CA ASP A 134 3.23 18.26 1.06
C ASP A 134 3.71 17.24 2.10
N HIS A 135 2.77 16.52 2.72
CA HIS A 135 3.02 15.50 3.74
C HIS A 135 3.34 14.13 3.16
N VAL A 136 3.14 13.93 1.87
CA VAL A 136 3.41 12.67 1.18
C VAL A 136 4.90 12.51 0.92
N PHE A 137 5.44 11.36 1.26
CA PHE A 137 6.80 10.93 0.90
C PHE A 137 6.82 10.28 -0.49
N GLY A 138 5.89 9.39 -0.74
CA GLY A 138 5.81 8.64 -1.98
C GLY A 138 4.65 7.66 -2.02
N TYR A 139 4.69 6.77 -2.98
CA TYR A 139 3.61 5.85 -3.30
C TYR A 139 4.15 4.44 -3.53
N THR A 140 3.33 3.46 -3.21
CA THR A 140 3.58 2.05 -3.55
C THR A 140 2.26 1.35 -3.87
N VAL A 141 2.33 0.09 -4.28
CA VAL A 141 1.14 -0.74 -4.48
C VAL A 141 0.85 -1.53 -3.21
N ALA A 142 -0.41 -1.64 -2.86
CA ALA A 142 -0.90 -2.52 -1.82
C ALA A 142 -1.93 -3.49 -2.40
N ASN A 143 -2.03 -4.67 -1.80
CA ASN A 143 -3.14 -5.58 -2.03
C ASN A 143 -3.93 -5.71 -0.71
N ASP A 144 -5.10 -5.07 -0.65
CA ASP A 144 -5.99 -5.13 0.51
C ASP A 144 -6.77 -6.46 0.52
N VAL A 145 -6.06 -7.55 0.78
CA VAL A 145 -6.63 -8.91 0.78
C VAL A 145 -7.79 -8.99 1.77
N THR A 146 -8.90 -9.52 1.28
CA THR A 146 -10.18 -9.45 1.95
C THR A 146 -10.82 -10.82 2.12
N ALA A 147 -11.25 -11.13 3.33
CA ALA A 147 -12.13 -12.24 3.66
C ALA A 147 -13.60 -11.78 3.54
N ARG A 148 -14.21 -11.90 2.35
CA ARG A 148 -15.54 -11.34 2.03
C ARG A 148 -16.64 -11.81 2.96
N ASP A 149 -16.61 -13.08 3.36
CA ASP A 149 -17.59 -13.68 4.27
C ASP A 149 -17.38 -13.26 5.74
N ARG A 150 -16.29 -12.53 6.03
CA ARG A 150 -16.02 -11.96 7.36
C ARG A 150 -16.28 -10.46 7.45
N GLN A 151 -16.44 -9.80 6.32
CA GLN A 151 -16.68 -8.35 6.21
C GLN A 151 -18.06 -7.92 6.67
N VAL A 152 -19.05 -8.81 6.58
CA VAL A 152 -20.46 -8.51 6.84
C VAL A 152 -21.01 -9.50 7.85
N ARG A 153 -21.75 -9.00 8.81
CA ARG A 153 -22.59 -9.81 9.69
C ARG A 153 -24.07 -9.56 9.41
N GLN A 154 -24.83 -10.62 9.41
CA GLN A 154 -26.29 -10.58 9.46
C GLN A 154 -26.76 -11.18 10.78
N THR A 155 -27.68 -10.53 11.47
CA THR A 155 -28.38 -11.11 12.61
C THR A 155 -29.63 -11.86 12.15
N ALA A 156 -30.21 -12.66 13.06
CA ALA A 156 -31.51 -13.32 12.86
C ALA A 156 -32.65 -12.32 12.60
N GLU A 157 -32.48 -11.05 13.01
CA GLU A 157 -33.45 -9.96 12.85
C GLU A 157 -33.23 -9.15 11.56
N SER A 158 -32.40 -9.65 10.64
CA SER A 158 -32.08 -9.03 9.36
C SER A 158 -31.27 -7.73 9.44
N PHE A 159 -30.64 -7.44 10.56
CA PHE A 159 -29.65 -6.37 10.66
C PHE A 159 -28.35 -6.80 9.99
N THR A 160 -27.85 -5.93 9.13
CA THR A 160 -26.55 -6.10 8.48
C THR A 160 -25.64 -5.00 8.95
N TRP A 161 -24.43 -5.36 9.40
CA TRP A 161 -23.38 -4.39 9.65
C TRP A 161 -22.04 -4.86 9.11
N TYR A 162 -21.16 -3.90 8.87
CA TYR A 162 -19.82 -4.16 8.38
C TYR A 162 -18.84 -4.31 9.53
N GLU A 163 -17.98 -5.34 9.45
CA GLU A 163 -16.85 -5.58 10.34
C GLU A 163 -15.57 -5.57 9.51
N LEU A 164 -15.18 -4.41 9.01
CA LEU A 164 -14.04 -4.29 8.09
C LEU A 164 -12.76 -4.85 8.71
N GLY A 165 -12.46 -4.53 9.96
CA GLY A 165 -11.29 -5.08 10.65
C GLY A 165 -11.23 -6.60 10.64
N ARG A 166 -12.35 -7.28 10.87
CA ARG A 166 -12.43 -8.75 10.87
C ARG A 166 -12.23 -9.37 9.49
N GLY A 167 -12.68 -8.68 8.45
CA GLY A 167 -12.54 -9.14 7.07
C GLY A 167 -11.24 -8.72 6.40
N LYS A 168 -10.47 -7.81 7.01
CA LYS A 168 -9.33 -7.13 6.40
C LYS A 168 -8.00 -7.33 7.17
N ALA A 169 -8.05 -7.46 8.52
CA ALA A 169 -6.85 -7.50 9.35
C ALA A 169 -6.57 -8.93 9.84
N PHE A 170 -5.88 -9.70 9.02
CA PHE A 170 -5.40 -11.06 9.32
C PHE A 170 -4.02 -11.27 8.70
N ASP A 171 -3.29 -12.28 9.14
CA ASP A 171 -1.93 -12.60 8.69
C ASP A 171 -1.84 -12.62 7.17
N THR A 172 -0.78 -12.00 6.64
CA THR A 172 -0.49 -11.94 5.20
C THR A 172 -1.52 -11.20 4.34
N SER A 173 -2.45 -10.46 4.96
CA SER A 173 -3.53 -9.78 4.24
C SER A 173 -3.13 -8.44 3.61
N LEU A 174 -1.84 -8.05 3.69
CA LEU A 174 -1.35 -6.80 3.09
C LEU A 174 0.01 -6.99 2.38
N PRO A 175 0.05 -7.62 1.21
CA PRO A 175 1.19 -7.51 0.32
C PRO A 175 1.46 -6.05 -0.04
N LEU A 176 2.70 -5.58 0.18
CA LEU A 176 3.09 -4.18 -0.01
C LEU A 176 4.38 -4.09 -0.85
N GLY A 177 4.39 -3.25 -1.84
CA GLY A 177 5.56 -3.03 -2.69
C GLY A 177 5.25 -3.04 -4.18
N PRO A 178 6.25 -3.33 -5.03
CA PRO A 178 7.61 -3.80 -4.70
C PRO A 178 8.59 -2.70 -4.27
N VAL A 179 8.32 -1.44 -4.63
CA VAL A 179 9.19 -0.28 -4.37
C VAL A 179 8.35 0.91 -3.90
N ILE A 180 9.00 1.91 -3.34
CA ILE A 180 8.41 3.22 -3.11
C ILE A 180 8.88 4.14 -4.24
N LEU A 181 7.94 4.71 -4.99
CA LEU A 181 8.22 5.85 -5.86
C LEU A 181 8.09 7.13 -5.01
N THR A 182 9.10 7.97 -5.04
CA THR A 182 9.03 9.27 -4.37
C THR A 182 8.00 10.17 -5.04
N LYS A 183 7.42 11.10 -4.30
CA LYS A 183 6.29 11.91 -4.80
C LYS A 183 6.60 12.73 -6.05
N ASP A 184 7.86 13.09 -6.24
CA ASP A 184 8.34 13.83 -7.43
C ASP A 184 8.35 12.97 -8.71
N GLU A 185 8.39 11.63 -8.57
CA GLU A 185 8.27 10.68 -9.68
C GLU A 185 6.80 10.38 -10.05
N VAL A 186 5.84 10.86 -9.26
CA VAL A 186 4.39 10.68 -9.50
C VAL A 186 3.73 12.05 -9.58
N PRO A 187 3.75 12.70 -10.75
CA PRO A 187 3.24 14.08 -10.91
C PRO A 187 1.76 14.24 -10.58
N ASP A 188 0.96 13.21 -10.87
CA ASP A 188 -0.46 13.20 -10.56
C ASP A 188 -0.89 11.82 -10.02
N PRO A 189 -1.06 11.67 -8.70
CA PRO A 189 -1.50 10.43 -8.11
C PRO A 189 -2.98 10.08 -8.43
N GLN A 190 -3.74 10.98 -9.03
CA GLN A 190 -5.13 10.74 -9.46
C GLN A 190 -5.23 10.24 -10.91
N ALA A 191 -4.10 10.11 -11.61
CA ALA A 191 -4.04 9.68 -13.01
C ALA A 191 -3.32 8.34 -13.22
N LEU A 192 -3.32 7.47 -12.21
CA LEU A 192 -2.68 6.16 -12.28
C LEU A 192 -3.69 5.08 -12.60
N THR A 193 -3.26 4.05 -13.35
CA THR A 193 -4.08 2.87 -13.62
C THR A 193 -3.63 1.71 -12.74
N LEU A 194 -4.56 1.18 -11.95
CA LEU A 194 -4.39 -0.05 -11.17
C LEU A 194 -4.97 -1.24 -11.92
N ARG A 195 -4.27 -2.37 -11.87
CA ARG A 195 -4.74 -3.63 -12.48
C ARG A 195 -4.40 -4.81 -11.59
N THR A 196 -5.37 -5.70 -11.41
CA THR A 196 -5.17 -7.02 -10.79
C THR A 196 -5.27 -8.10 -11.86
N ARG A 197 -4.30 -9.00 -11.88
CA ARG A 197 -4.33 -10.19 -12.72
C ARG A 197 -4.22 -11.44 -11.86
N ILE A 198 -5.05 -12.43 -12.16
CA ILE A 198 -4.98 -13.77 -11.52
C ILE A 198 -4.66 -14.77 -12.62
N ASN A 199 -3.54 -15.46 -12.51
CA ASN A 199 -3.06 -16.41 -13.52
C ASN A 199 -2.99 -15.79 -14.92
N GLY A 200 -2.58 -14.51 -15.02
CA GLY A 200 -2.50 -13.75 -16.26
C GLY A 200 -3.80 -13.09 -16.73
N GLU A 201 -4.96 -13.50 -16.18
CA GLU A 201 -6.26 -12.94 -16.52
C GLU A 201 -6.53 -11.63 -15.76
N LEU A 202 -6.93 -10.59 -16.48
CA LEU A 202 -7.30 -9.30 -15.89
C LEU A 202 -8.62 -9.45 -15.12
N ARG A 203 -8.61 -9.15 -13.82
CA ARG A 203 -9.76 -9.27 -12.92
C ARG A 203 -10.26 -7.93 -12.39
N GLN A 204 -9.35 -6.98 -12.23
CA GLN A 204 -9.68 -5.64 -11.75
C GLN A 204 -8.93 -4.60 -12.60
N GLN A 205 -9.59 -3.51 -12.91
CA GLN A 205 -8.96 -2.32 -13.47
C GLN A 205 -9.70 -1.08 -12.97
N ALA A 206 -8.95 -0.13 -12.45
CA ALA A 206 -9.46 1.15 -11.98
C ALA A 206 -8.46 2.27 -12.25
N ASN A 207 -8.92 3.51 -12.21
CA ASN A 207 -8.10 4.70 -12.08
C ASN A 207 -8.09 5.16 -10.62
N THR A 208 -6.96 5.72 -10.17
CA THR A 208 -6.81 6.31 -8.83
C THR A 208 -7.57 7.61 -8.69
#